data_519c29fda91abcf2a6db760a9347c034
#
_entry.id   519c29fda91abcf2a6db760a9347c034
#
_cell.length_a   1.000
_cell.length_b   1.000
_cell.length_c   1.000
_cell.angle_alpha   90.00
_cell.angle_beta   90.00
_cell.angle_gamma   90.00
#
_symmetry.space_group_name_H-M   'P 1'
#
loop_
_entity.id
_entity.type
_entity.pdbx_description
1 polymer ?
#
loop_
_entity_poly.entity_id
_entity_poly.type
_entity_poly.pdbx_seq_one_letter_code
_entity_poly.pdbx_strand_id
1 'polypeptide(L)'
;IAELKSKIASNVSEGGDDDLLELERSMKELLNQRTVYLKNSVQADVELNSLYSEETAKLAQIAEYTSTVNAKMTGLVSFYFDGYELVLNGEKLDVVSADVIKKIINGESGVNAATSESLLFRLVDPNKWYAAFITSPSDGASLMGGQTYTVTFEGMNDVTYTATALEPVVCDGGIVNMLEFTENIGELLSIRVIKATVTAQLAGLEMNAAAVKSKNGESYITTSTGVVPVTVIALNGDKALITGDGLVEGMRYKK
;
A
#
# COMPACT_ATOMS: atom_id res chain seq x y z
N ILE A 1 15.13 13.14 38.97
CA ILE A 1 15.68 11.85 38.48
C ILE A 1 15.11 10.70 39.33
N ALA A 2 15.22 10.71 40.65
CA ALA A 2 14.72 9.62 41.51
C ALA A 2 13.19 9.42 41.34
N GLU A 3 12.42 10.49 41.32
CA GLU A 3 10.98 10.46 41.10
C GLU A 3 10.60 9.89 39.72
N LEU A 4 11.29 10.30 38.66
CA LEU A 4 11.09 9.77 37.32
C LEU A 4 11.45 8.28 37.23
N LYS A 5 12.53 7.83 37.87
CA LYS A 5 12.87 6.41 37.95
C LYS A 5 11.75 5.60 38.63
N SER A 6 11.18 6.14 39.72
CA SER A 6 10.06 5.50 40.39
C SER A 6 8.80 5.42 39.49
N LYS A 7 8.48 6.50 38.77
CA LYS A 7 7.36 6.52 37.82
C LYS A 7 7.56 5.53 36.66
N ILE A 8 8.76 5.46 36.08
CA ILE A 8 9.08 4.49 35.04
C ILE A 8 8.94 3.06 35.58
N ALA A 9 9.47 2.77 36.76
CA ALA A 9 9.38 1.45 37.35
C ALA A 9 7.94 1.04 37.66
N SER A 10 7.11 1.95 38.17
CA SER A 10 5.68 1.71 38.38
C SER A 10 4.95 1.45 37.08
N ASN A 11 5.15 2.29 36.07
CA ASN A 11 4.53 2.14 34.75
C ASN A 11 4.85 0.78 34.10
N VAL A 12 6.14 0.39 34.13
CA VAL A 12 6.57 -0.93 33.61
C VAL A 12 5.96 -2.09 34.40
N SER A 13 5.83 -1.97 35.73
CA SER A 13 5.27 -3.04 36.56
C SER A 13 3.75 -3.19 36.42
N GLU A 14 3.04 -2.11 36.11
CA GLU A 14 1.59 -2.06 35.96
C GLU A 14 1.14 -2.34 34.50
N GLY A 15 2.07 -2.50 33.55
CA GLY A 15 1.79 -2.77 32.14
C GLY A 15 1.17 -1.58 31.40
N GLY A 16 1.42 -0.36 31.88
CA GLY A 16 0.95 0.87 31.24
C GLY A 16 1.92 1.30 30.14
N ASP A 17 1.42 1.43 28.92
CA ASP A 17 2.23 1.86 27.75
C ASP A 17 2.14 3.38 27.47
N ASP A 18 1.16 4.07 28.05
CA ASP A 18 0.71 5.37 27.54
C ASP A 18 1.70 6.52 27.70
N ASP A 19 2.63 6.46 28.68
CA ASP A 19 3.57 7.56 28.95
C ASP A 19 5.06 7.13 29.03
N LEU A 20 5.37 5.85 28.82
CA LEU A 20 6.72 5.33 29.05
C LEU A 20 7.76 6.05 28.17
N LEU A 21 7.45 6.29 26.92
CA LEU A 21 8.33 6.96 25.95
C LEU A 21 8.61 8.43 26.34
N GLU A 22 7.61 9.10 26.88
CA GLU A 22 7.73 10.48 27.35
C GLU A 22 8.51 10.56 28.67
N LEU A 23 8.29 9.62 29.58
CA LEU A 23 9.08 9.48 30.79
C LEU A 23 10.54 9.15 30.54
N GLU A 24 10.83 8.27 29.57
CA GLU A 24 12.20 7.96 29.15
C GLU A 24 12.89 9.17 28.51
N ARG A 25 12.20 9.92 27.67
CA ARG A 25 12.72 11.15 27.05
C ARG A 25 13.05 12.20 28.13
N SER A 26 12.13 12.41 29.07
CA SER A 26 12.32 13.33 30.18
C SER A 26 13.48 12.90 31.07
N MET A 27 13.64 11.61 31.33
CA MET A 27 14.77 11.06 32.09
C MET A 27 16.09 11.33 31.37
N LYS A 28 16.16 11.08 30.06
CA LYS A 28 17.36 11.33 29.24
C LYS A 28 17.74 12.79 29.26
N GLU A 29 16.77 13.69 29.18
CA GLU A 29 17.00 15.13 29.25
C GLU A 29 17.57 15.55 30.60
N LEU A 30 16.97 15.11 31.72
CA LEU A 30 17.47 15.42 33.06
C LEU A 30 18.86 14.84 33.34
N LEU A 31 19.16 13.66 32.80
CA LEU A 31 20.51 13.08 32.88
C LEU A 31 21.54 13.94 32.11
N ASN A 32 21.18 14.42 30.93
CA ASN A 32 22.02 15.32 30.16
C ASN A 32 22.24 16.65 30.89
N GLN A 33 21.19 17.26 31.41
CA GLN A 33 21.29 18.49 32.20
C GLN A 33 22.18 18.32 33.44
N ARG A 34 22.02 17.19 34.15
CA ARG A 34 22.90 16.86 35.27
C ARG A 34 24.37 16.74 34.84
N THR A 35 24.62 16.06 33.71
CA THR A 35 25.98 15.90 33.20
C THR A 35 26.62 17.24 32.84
N VAL A 36 25.87 18.11 32.15
CA VAL A 36 26.33 19.48 31.82
C VAL A 36 26.60 20.30 33.08
N TYR A 37 25.67 20.21 34.05
CA TYR A 37 25.87 20.91 35.33
C TYR A 37 27.15 20.47 36.06
N LEU A 38 27.37 19.15 36.16
CA LEU A 38 28.57 18.61 36.81
C LEU A 38 29.86 19.00 36.08
N LYS A 39 29.85 18.92 34.73
CA LYS A 39 31.01 19.36 33.92
C LYS A 39 31.36 20.84 34.15
N ASN A 40 30.36 21.69 34.34
CA ASN A 40 30.56 23.14 34.49
C ASN A 40 30.82 23.58 35.95
N SER A 41 30.36 22.79 36.92
CA SER A 41 30.36 23.20 38.34
C SER A 41 31.43 22.51 39.19
N VAL A 42 31.98 21.40 38.69
CA VAL A 42 33.04 20.65 39.42
C VAL A 42 34.39 20.94 38.78
N GLN A 43 35.34 21.41 39.58
CA GLN A 43 36.71 21.58 39.11
C GLN A 43 37.31 20.21 38.82
N ALA A 44 37.58 19.95 37.57
CA ALA A 44 38.13 18.67 37.14
C ALA A 44 39.57 18.50 37.57
N ASP A 45 39.88 17.39 38.18
CA ASP A 45 41.28 16.95 38.42
C ASP A 45 41.85 16.28 37.13
N VAL A 46 43.10 15.80 37.21
CA VAL A 46 43.79 15.20 36.07
C VAL A 46 43.07 13.94 35.56
N GLU A 47 42.54 13.12 36.46
CA GLU A 47 41.84 11.88 36.12
C GLU A 47 40.50 12.17 35.42
N LEU A 48 39.71 13.10 35.96
CA LEU A 48 38.45 13.52 35.39
C LEU A 48 38.62 14.16 34.01
N ASN A 49 39.66 15.01 33.83
CA ASN A 49 40.01 15.59 32.53
C ASN A 49 40.38 14.50 31.50
N SER A 50 41.12 13.46 31.91
CA SER A 50 41.41 12.30 31.04
C SER A 50 40.15 11.58 30.59
N LEU A 51 39.23 11.33 31.52
CA LEU A 51 37.91 10.67 31.20
C LEU A 51 37.08 11.53 30.27
N TYR A 52 37.03 12.85 30.44
CA TYR A 52 36.31 13.74 29.50
C TYR A 52 36.94 13.76 28.11
N SER A 53 38.27 13.64 28.03
CA SER A 53 38.96 13.54 26.74
C SER A 53 38.64 12.23 26.04
N GLU A 54 38.60 11.12 26.78
CA GLU A 54 38.20 9.80 26.26
C GLU A 54 36.75 9.80 25.84
N GLU A 55 35.84 10.35 26.64
CA GLU A 55 34.40 10.48 26.26
C GLU A 55 34.27 11.26 24.96
N THR A 56 34.95 12.39 24.82
CA THR A 56 34.91 13.21 23.61
C THR A 56 35.43 12.45 22.39
N ALA A 57 36.52 11.71 22.54
CA ALA A 57 37.05 10.89 21.46
C ALA A 57 36.05 9.77 21.05
N LYS A 58 35.41 9.10 22.02
CA LYS A 58 34.40 8.09 21.77
C LYS A 58 33.17 8.68 21.10
N LEU A 59 32.69 9.84 21.54
CA LEU A 59 31.57 10.53 20.91
C LEU A 59 31.88 10.93 19.46
N ALA A 60 33.11 11.39 19.18
CA ALA A 60 33.54 11.69 17.82
C ALA A 60 33.55 10.42 16.94
N GLN A 61 34.01 9.29 17.46
CA GLN A 61 33.93 7.99 16.75
C GLN A 61 32.47 7.58 16.47
N ILE A 62 31.58 7.70 17.45
CA ILE A 62 30.17 7.39 17.27
C ILE A 62 29.56 8.28 16.20
N ALA A 63 29.86 9.59 16.20
CA ALA A 63 29.35 10.54 15.22
C ALA A 63 29.77 10.20 13.78
N GLU A 64 30.98 9.64 13.61
CA GLU A 64 31.48 9.19 12.30
C GLU A 64 30.64 8.04 11.72
N TYR A 65 30.10 7.16 12.58
CA TYR A 65 29.28 6.02 12.17
C TYR A 65 27.77 6.25 12.33
N THR A 66 27.38 7.45 12.74
CA THR A 66 25.97 7.80 12.95
C THR A 66 25.47 8.67 11.81
N SER A 67 24.40 8.24 11.15
CA SER A 67 23.71 9.02 10.13
C SER A 67 22.28 9.30 10.59
N THR A 68 21.85 10.54 10.43
CA THR A 68 20.46 10.94 10.72
C THR A 68 19.69 11.00 9.42
N VAL A 69 18.64 10.20 9.31
CA VAL A 69 17.73 10.22 8.18
C VAL A 69 16.41 10.84 8.63
N ASN A 70 16.02 11.93 7.98
CA ASN A 70 14.73 12.56 8.22
C ASN A 70 13.68 12.01 7.28
N ALA A 71 12.52 11.63 7.82
CA ALA A 71 11.39 11.21 7.03
C ALA A 71 10.90 12.36 6.14
N LYS A 72 10.70 12.09 4.85
CA LYS A 72 10.18 13.08 3.88
C LYS A 72 8.66 13.19 3.90
N MET A 73 7.98 12.23 4.50
CA MET A 73 6.53 12.15 4.61
C MET A 73 6.13 11.45 5.91
N THR A 74 4.89 11.62 6.30
CA THR A 74 4.29 10.81 7.37
C THR A 74 3.97 9.42 6.83
N GLY A 75 4.29 8.37 7.59
CA GLY A 75 4.06 7.00 7.17
C GLY A 75 4.51 5.99 8.22
N LEU A 76 4.38 4.71 7.88
CA LEU A 76 4.84 3.59 8.70
C LEU A 76 6.24 3.16 8.25
N VAL A 77 7.13 2.95 9.22
CA VAL A 77 8.44 2.36 8.95
C VAL A 77 8.29 0.85 8.94
N SER A 78 8.68 0.22 7.84
CA SER A 78 8.66 -1.23 7.68
C SER A 78 10.07 -1.75 7.42
N PHE A 79 10.43 -2.83 8.12
CA PHE A 79 11.69 -3.57 7.95
C PHE A 79 11.49 -4.88 7.18
N TYR A 80 10.28 -5.11 6.67
CA TYR A 80 9.97 -6.27 5.87
C TYR A 80 10.35 -6.05 4.41
N PHE A 81 11.17 -6.95 3.87
CA PHE A 81 11.62 -6.95 2.47
C PHE A 81 11.47 -8.35 1.87
N ASP A 82 10.94 -8.42 0.67
CA ASP A 82 10.77 -9.64 -0.10
C ASP A 82 11.48 -9.61 -1.46
N GLY A 83 12.19 -8.52 -1.75
CA GLY A 83 12.94 -8.35 -2.98
C GLY A 83 12.16 -7.76 -4.14
N TYR A 84 10.90 -7.38 -3.95
CA TYR A 84 10.06 -6.76 -4.97
C TYR A 84 9.85 -5.25 -4.78
N GLU A 85 10.48 -4.62 -3.79
CA GLU A 85 10.26 -3.22 -3.41
C GLU A 85 10.56 -2.23 -4.53
N LEU A 86 11.52 -2.55 -5.40
CA LEU A 86 11.90 -1.71 -6.53
C LEU A 86 10.96 -1.85 -7.73
N VAL A 87 10.28 -2.99 -7.85
CA VAL A 87 9.37 -3.31 -8.95
C VAL A 87 7.93 -3.01 -8.57
N LEU A 88 7.53 -3.37 -7.34
CA LEU A 88 6.22 -3.06 -6.79
C LEU A 88 6.29 -1.76 -6.00
N ASN A 89 6.35 -0.66 -6.72
CA ASN A 89 6.39 0.68 -6.16
C ASN A 89 5.17 1.47 -6.62
N GLY A 90 4.41 2.02 -5.67
CA GLY A 90 3.22 2.81 -5.96
C GLY A 90 3.47 4.08 -6.79
N GLU A 91 4.72 4.52 -6.90
CA GLU A 91 5.11 5.63 -7.78
C GLU A 91 5.38 5.19 -9.24
N LYS A 92 5.51 3.88 -9.49
CA LYS A 92 5.88 3.30 -10.80
C LYS A 92 5.01 2.10 -11.13
N LEU A 93 3.71 2.32 -11.23
CA LEU A 93 2.74 1.24 -11.51
C LEU A 93 2.85 0.69 -12.94
N ASP A 94 3.42 1.44 -13.85
CA ASP A 94 3.64 1.10 -15.27
C ASP A 94 4.63 -0.06 -15.47
N VAL A 95 5.50 -0.32 -14.50
CA VAL A 95 6.46 -1.44 -14.57
C VAL A 95 5.88 -2.77 -14.06
N VAL A 96 4.68 -2.77 -13.48
CA VAL A 96 4.03 -3.97 -12.97
C VAL A 96 3.50 -4.80 -14.14
N SER A 97 4.18 -5.90 -14.47
CA SER A 97 3.82 -6.80 -15.57
C SER A 97 3.16 -8.09 -15.10
N ALA A 98 2.48 -8.78 -16.02
CA ALA A 98 1.90 -10.10 -15.74
C ALA A 98 2.95 -11.11 -15.25
N ASP A 99 4.16 -11.08 -15.79
CA ASP A 99 5.23 -11.99 -15.39
C ASP A 99 5.70 -11.76 -13.96
N VAL A 100 5.80 -10.49 -13.53
CA VAL A 100 6.13 -10.15 -12.16
C VAL A 100 5.06 -10.67 -11.21
N ILE A 101 3.78 -10.44 -11.50
CA ILE A 101 2.68 -10.92 -10.66
C ILE A 101 2.67 -12.45 -10.58
N LYS A 102 2.89 -13.15 -11.70
CA LYS A 102 2.97 -14.62 -11.73
C LYS A 102 4.09 -15.15 -10.85
N LYS A 103 5.29 -14.57 -10.92
CA LYS A 103 6.44 -14.94 -10.07
C LYS A 103 6.11 -14.80 -8.60
N ILE A 104 5.48 -13.68 -8.22
CA ILE A 104 5.07 -13.42 -6.85
C ILE A 104 4.04 -14.46 -6.37
N ILE A 105 3.01 -14.74 -7.18
CA ILE A 105 1.98 -15.74 -6.85
C ILE A 105 2.60 -17.14 -6.71
N ASN A 106 3.61 -17.46 -7.51
CA ASN A 106 4.34 -18.73 -7.44
C ASN A 106 5.32 -18.80 -6.27
N GLY A 107 5.47 -17.73 -5.48
CA GLY A 107 6.40 -17.70 -4.34
C GLY A 107 7.87 -17.60 -4.75
N GLU A 108 8.16 -17.16 -5.97
CA GLU A 108 9.53 -16.89 -6.39
C GLU A 108 10.05 -15.67 -5.63
N SER A 109 11.32 -15.73 -5.22
CA SER A 109 11.95 -14.59 -4.56
C SER A 109 12.20 -13.47 -5.56
N GLY A 110 11.90 -12.22 -5.17
CA GLY A 110 12.28 -11.06 -5.95
C GLY A 110 13.79 -11.00 -6.08
N VAL A 111 14.27 -10.83 -7.30
CA VAL A 111 15.69 -10.56 -7.53
C VAL A 111 15.85 -9.06 -7.31
N ASN A 112 16.31 -8.66 -6.14
CA ASN A 112 16.95 -7.35 -6.02
C ASN A 112 18.08 -7.35 -7.03
N ALA A 113 17.91 -6.62 -8.12
CA ALA A 113 19.01 -6.36 -9.04
C ALA A 113 20.19 -5.98 -8.16
N ALA A 114 21.31 -6.66 -8.36
CA ALA A 114 22.51 -6.57 -7.54
C ALA A 114 22.98 -5.11 -7.39
N THR A 115 22.32 -4.39 -6.52
CA THR A 115 22.81 -3.16 -5.98
C THR A 115 23.59 -3.54 -4.73
N SER A 116 24.82 -3.09 -4.65
CA SER A 116 25.68 -3.24 -3.46
C SER A 116 25.10 -2.54 -2.22
N GLU A 117 23.90 -1.99 -2.32
CA GLU A 117 23.18 -1.27 -1.29
C GLU A 117 22.11 -2.18 -0.69
N SER A 118 22.24 -2.51 0.58
CA SER A 118 21.17 -3.18 1.32
C SER A 118 20.15 -2.16 1.80
N LEU A 119 18.89 -2.44 1.54
CA LEU A 119 17.77 -1.65 2.08
C LEU A 119 17.73 -1.83 3.60
N LEU A 120 17.67 -0.73 4.35
CA LEU A 120 17.61 -0.74 5.82
C LEU A 120 16.16 -0.71 6.32
N PHE A 121 15.34 0.13 5.73
CA PHE A 121 13.91 0.26 6.02
C PHE A 121 13.22 0.92 4.84
N ARG A 122 11.89 0.78 4.80
CA ARG A 122 11.03 1.52 3.87
C ARG A 122 10.02 2.35 4.64
N LEU A 123 9.64 3.49 4.08
CA LEU A 123 8.56 4.31 4.58
C LEU A 123 7.33 4.06 3.70
N VAL A 124 6.22 3.66 4.32
CA VAL A 124 4.99 3.27 3.63
C VAL A 124 3.88 4.24 4.00
N ASP A 125 3.16 4.76 3.00
CA ASP A 125 1.90 5.44 3.21
C ASP A 125 0.81 4.39 3.51
N PRO A 126 0.27 4.32 4.72
CA PRO A 126 -0.71 3.29 5.06
C PRO A 126 -2.07 3.52 4.41
N ASN A 127 -2.34 4.73 3.89
CA ASN A 127 -3.62 5.12 3.31
C ASN A 127 -3.58 5.21 1.78
N LYS A 128 -2.49 4.78 1.16
CA LYS A 128 -2.38 4.69 -0.30
C LYS A 128 -1.62 3.43 -0.70
N TRP A 129 -2.36 2.44 -1.17
CA TRP A 129 -1.80 1.15 -1.56
C TRP A 129 -2.58 0.52 -2.71
N TYR A 130 -2.02 -0.52 -3.28
CA TYR A 130 -2.55 -1.14 -4.49
C TYR A 130 -2.60 -2.65 -4.36
N ALA A 131 -3.63 -3.26 -4.96
CA ALA A 131 -3.66 -4.70 -5.22
C ALA A 131 -3.68 -4.93 -6.73
N ALA A 132 -2.86 -5.87 -7.20
CA ALA A 132 -2.79 -6.24 -8.60
C ALA A 132 -3.09 -7.73 -8.79
N PHE A 133 -3.80 -8.07 -9.87
CA PHE A 133 -4.09 -9.45 -10.27
C PHE A 133 -4.17 -9.57 -11.78
N ILE A 134 -4.13 -10.82 -12.26
CA ILE A 134 -4.16 -11.11 -13.69
C ILE A 134 -5.46 -11.81 -14.04
N THR A 135 -6.08 -11.39 -15.13
CA THR A 135 -7.18 -12.11 -15.78
C THR A 135 -6.79 -12.54 -17.18
N SER A 136 -7.40 -13.61 -17.65
CA SER A 136 -7.27 -14.01 -19.05
C SER A 136 -8.22 -13.20 -19.93
N PRO A 137 -7.84 -12.86 -21.16
CA PRO A 137 -8.75 -12.24 -22.12
C PRO A 137 -10.02 -13.07 -22.39
N SER A 138 -9.94 -14.40 -22.21
CA SER A 138 -11.07 -15.32 -22.36
C SER A 138 -12.07 -15.27 -21.19
N ASP A 139 -11.65 -14.78 -20.04
CA ASP A 139 -12.47 -14.82 -18.82
C ASP A 139 -13.54 -13.72 -18.82
N GLY A 140 -13.42 -12.71 -19.68
CA GLY A 140 -14.34 -11.57 -19.74
C GLY A 140 -14.42 -10.74 -18.47
N ALA A 141 -13.47 -10.93 -17.56
CA ALA A 141 -13.48 -10.43 -16.19
C ALA A 141 -12.38 -9.38 -15.96
N SER A 142 -12.22 -8.41 -16.87
CA SER A 142 -11.37 -7.27 -16.59
C SER A 142 -12.12 -6.21 -15.81
N LEU A 143 -11.39 -5.47 -14.94
CA LEU A 143 -11.95 -4.33 -14.26
C LEU A 143 -12.18 -3.18 -15.25
N MET A 144 -13.12 -2.31 -14.92
CA MET A 144 -13.30 -1.05 -15.66
C MET A 144 -12.56 0.08 -14.93
N GLY A 145 -11.66 0.73 -15.64
CA GLY A 145 -10.93 1.88 -15.11
C GLY A 145 -11.86 2.98 -14.60
N GLY A 146 -11.55 3.54 -13.44
CA GLY A 146 -12.36 4.55 -12.76
C GLY A 146 -13.59 4.01 -12.01
N GLN A 147 -13.93 2.73 -12.16
CA GLN A 147 -15.05 2.11 -11.44
C GLN A 147 -14.66 1.77 -10.01
N THR A 148 -15.61 1.98 -9.09
CA THR A 148 -15.46 1.60 -7.68
C THR A 148 -15.89 0.16 -7.45
N TYR A 149 -15.10 -0.57 -6.67
CA TYR A 149 -15.30 -1.96 -6.31
C TYR A 149 -15.27 -2.12 -4.79
N THR A 150 -16.03 -3.09 -4.32
CA THR A 150 -15.99 -3.56 -2.94
C THR A 150 -15.11 -4.80 -2.90
N VAL A 151 -14.13 -4.83 -2.00
CA VAL A 151 -13.12 -5.88 -1.89
C VAL A 151 -13.13 -6.46 -0.48
N THR A 152 -13.18 -7.78 -0.39
CA THR A 152 -13.01 -8.53 0.86
C THR A 152 -11.84 -9.49 0.70
N PHE A 153 -10.98 -9.57 1.71
CA PHE A 153 -9.81 -10.45 1.70
C PHE A 153 -10.03 -11.69 2.56
N GLU A 154 -9.58 -12.86 2.08
CA GLU A 154 -9.70 -14.13 2.81
C GLU A 154 -8.91 -14.05 4.14
N GLY A 155 -9.54 -14.46 5.25
CA GLY A 155 -8.94 -14.41 6.58
C GLY A 155 -9.07 -13.07 7.30
N MET A 156 -9.56 -12.02 6.64
CA MET A 156 -9.88 -10.74 7.25
C MET A 156 -11.39 -10.67 7.51
N ASN A 157 -11.81 -11.33 8.58
CA ASN A 157 -13.22 -11.47 8.92
C ASN A 157 -13.91 -10.10 9.03
N ASP A 158 -14.94 -9.90 8.23
CA ASP A 158 -15.86 -8.76 8.23
C ASP A 158 -15.28 -7.39 7.84
N VAL A 159 -14.03 -7.31 7.40
CA VAL A 159 -13.48 -6.05 6.89
C VAL A 159 -13.69 -5.97 5.38
N THR A 160 -14.39 -4.92 4.97
CA THR A 160 -14.69 -4.62 3.57
C THR A 160 -13.96 -3.33 3.19
N TYR A 161 -13.23 -3.37 2.10
CA TYR A 161 -12.50 -2.22 1.56
C TYR A 161 -13.20 -1.68 0.31
N THR A 162 -13.06 -0.39 0.09
CA THR A 162 -13.49 0.27 -1.14
C THR A 162 -12.28 0.61 -1.99
N ALA A 163 -12.29 0.18 -3.24
CA ALA A 163 -11.18 0.38 -4.16
C ALA A 163 -11.64 0.99 -5.48
N THR A 164 -10.79 1.81 -6.08
CA THR A 164 -10.99 2.32 -7.43
C THR A 164 -10.10 1.55 -8.41
N ALA A 165 -10.67 1.02 -9.48
CA ALA A 165 -9.89 0.33 -10.50
C ALA A 165 -9.09 1.35 -11.34
N LEU A 166 -7.83 1.02 -11.59
CA LEU A 166 -7.04 1.69 -12.62
C LEU A 166 -7.36 1.10 -14.00
N GLU A 167 -6.95 1.78 -15.06
CA GLU A 167 -7.09 1.24 -16.42
C GLU A 167 -6.35 -0.09 -16.55
N PRO A 168 -7.02 -1.17 -16.99
CA PRO A 168 -6.37 -2.46 -17.17
C PRO A 168 -5.30 -2.41 -18.26
N VAL A 169 -4.20 -3.09 -18.04
CA VAL A 169 -3.08 -3.15 -18.99
C VAL A 169 -3.02 -4.52 -19.64
N VAL A 170 -3.22 -4.56 -20.95
CA VAL A 170 -3.05 -5.79 -21.75
C VAL A 170 -1.57 -5.99 -22.02
N CYS A 171 -1.05 -7.14 -21.63
CA CYS A 171 0.36 -7.50 -21.84
C CYS A 171 0.50 -8.98 -22.19
N ASP A 172 1.71 -9.39 -22.59
CA ASP A 172 2.00 -10.80 -22.79
C ASP A 172 1.74 -11.57 -21.50
N GLY A 173 0.86 -12.57 -21.57
CA GLY A 173 0.52 -13.40 -20.42
C GLY A 173 -0.78 -13.04 -19.70
N GLY A 174 -1.51 -12.00 -20.10
CA GLY A 174 -2.83 -11.68 -19.56
C GLY A 174 -3.13 -10.18 -19.46
N ILE A 175 -4.21 -9.87 -18.80
CA ILE A 175 -4.63 -8.51 -18.49
C ILE A 175 -4.28 -8.24 -17.03
N VAL A 176 -3.42 -7.26 -16.79
CA VAL A 176 -3.10 -6.79 -15.44
C VAL A 176 -4.19 -5.82 -15.00
N ASN A 177 -4.88 -6.16 -13.93
CA ASN A 177 -5.87 -5.32 -13.27
C ASN A 177 -5.27 -4.80 -11.97
N MET A 178 -5.47 -3.53 -11.67
CA MET A 178 -5.01 -2.89 -10.44
C MET A 178 -6.14 -2.15 -9.75
N LEU A 179 -6.17 -2.27 -8.43
CA LEU A 179 -7.10 -1.59 -7.54
C LEU A 179 -6.32 -0.64 -6.64
N GLU A 180 -6.72 0.61 -6.58
CA GLU A 180 -6.19 1.62 -5.67
C GLU A 180 -7.08 1.71 -4.43
N PHE A 181 -6.48 1.70 -3.26
CA PHE A 181 -7.14 1.83 -1.96
C PHE A 181 -6.66 3.09 -1.26
N THR A 182 -7.59 3.75 -0.56
CA THR A 182 -7.34 4.96 0.24
C THR A 182 -7.62 4.74 1.73
N GLU A 183 -8.07 3.55 2.10
CA GLU A 183 -8.28 3.13 3.48
C GLU A 183 -6.97 2.55 4.06
N ASN A 184 -6.86 2.55 5.38
CA ASN A 184 -5.64 2.09 6.04
C ASN A 184 -5.37 0.62 5.71
N ILE A 185 -4.13 0.32 5.29
CA ILE A 185 -3.70 -1.02 4.90
C ILE A 185 -3.72 -2.03 6.06
N GLY A 186 -3.53 -1.57 7.30
CA GLY A 186 -3.56 -2.41 8.49
C GLY A 186 -2.65 -3.64 8.41
N GLU A 187 -3.22 -4.79 8.73
CA GLU A 187 -2.51 -6.08 8.76
C GLU A 187 -2.02 -6.55 7.37
N LEU A 188 -2.62 -6.04 6.29
CA LEU A 188 -2.21 -6.36 4.91
C LEU A 188 -0.80 -5.88 4.57
N LEU A 189 -0.21 -4.97 5.35
CA LEU A 189 1.12 -4.42 5.13
C LEU A 189 2.22 -5.50 5.01
N SER A 190 2.08 -6.60 5.73
CA SER A 190 3.04 -7.72 5.73
C SER A 190 2.63 -8.88 4.83
N ILE A 191 1.49 -8.77 4.14
CA ILE A 191 0.96 -9.83 3.28
C ILE A 191 1.21 -9.45 1.82
N ARG A 192 1.93 -10.30 1.09
CA ARG A 192 2.21 -10.04 -0.33
C ARG A 192 1.17 -10.66 -1.26
N VAL A 193 0.68 -11.84 -0.94
CA VAL A 193 -0.29 -12.57 -1.75
C VAL A 193 -1.46 -12.99 -0.87
N ILE A 194 -2.66 -12.62 -1.27
CA ILE A 194 -3.89 -12.95 -0.54
C ILE A 194 -5.01 -13.17 -1.55
N LYS A 195 -5.94 -14.06 -1.23
CA LYS A 195 -7.16 -14.22 -2.01
C LYS A 195 -8.16 -13.12 -1.66
N ALA A 196 -8.83 -12.60 -2.68
CA ALA A 196 -9.82 -11.57 -2.52
C ALA A 196 -11.07 -11.86 -3.35
N THR A 197 -12.21 -11.39 -2.86
CA THR A 197 -13.45 -11.29 -3.62
C THR A 197 -13.66 -9.83 -3.99
N VAL A 198 -13.75 -9.55 -5.29
CA VAL A 198 -13.96 -8.22 -5.84
C VAL A 198 -15.37 -8.15 -6.42
N THR A 199 -16.19 -7.24 -5.93
CA THR A 199 -17.57 -7.05 -6.35
C THR A 199 -17.83 -5.61 -6.73
N ALA A 200 -18.73 -5.38 -7.71
CA ALA A 200 -19.22 -4.06 -8.05
C ALA A 200 -20.74 -4.07 -8.11
N GLN A 201 -21.36 -2.98 -7.71
CA GLN A 201 -22.74 -2.72 -8.03
C GLN A 201 -22.79 -1.91 -9.32
N LEU A 202 -23.23 -2.57 -10.39
CA LEU A 202 -23.34 -1.97 -11.71
C LEU A 202 -24.83 -1.72 -12.00
N ALA A 203 -25.13 -0.51 -12.43
CA ALA A 203 -26.48 -0.15 -12.87
C ALA A 203 -26.51 -0.07 -14.39
N GLY A 204 -27.42 -0.82 -15.02
CA GLY A 204 -27.57 -0.85 -16.48
C GLY A 204 -28.69 -1.78 -16.90
N LEU A 205 -28.90 -1.87 -18.20
CA LEU A 205 -29.86 -2.80 -18.79
C LEU A 205 -29.15 -4.06 -19.27
N GLU A 206 -29.65 -5.21 -18.84
CA GLU A 206 -29.14 -6.51 -19.28
C GLU A 206 -29.73 -6.90 -20.64
N MET A 207 -28.85 -7.30 -21.54
CA MET A 207 -29.26 -7.80 -22.85
C MET A 207 -28.35 -8.92 -23.38
N ASN A 208 -28.72 -9.52 -24.51
CA ASN A 208 -27.87 -10.52 -25.17
C ASN A 208 -26.62 -9.83 -25.77
N ALA A 209 -25.42 -10.30 -25.39
CA ALA A 209 -24.14 -9.70 -25.82
C ALA A 209 -23.98 -9.75 -27.35
N ALA A 210 -24.51 -10.78 -28.05
CA ALA A 210 -24.42 -10.87 -29.51
C ALA A 210 -25.21 -9.77 -30.25
N ALA A 211 -26.13 -9.07 -29.59
CA ALA A 211 -26.88 -7.96 -30.15
C ALA A 211 -26.12 -6.63 -30.06
N VAL A 212 -25.08 -6.54 -29.24
CA VAL A 212 -24.20 -5.38 -29.17
C VAL A 212 -23.20 -5.47 -30.33
N LYS A 213 -23.17 -4.44 -31.18
CA LYS A 213 -22.28 -4.34 -32.30
C LYS A 213 -21.28 -3.21 -32.06
N SER A 214 -20.09 -3.35 -32.63
CA SER A 214 -19.07 -2.29 -32.57
C SER A 214 -18.69 -1.82 -33.96
N LYS A 215 -18.51 -0.53 -34.11
CA LYS A 215 -18.00 0.10 -35.34
C LYS A 215 -17.14 1.30 -34.95
N ASN A 216 -15.92 1.33 -35.47
CA ASN A 216 -14.95 2.41 -35.19
C ASN A 216 -14.66 2.63 -33.68
N GLY A 217 -14.73 1.56 -32.87
CA GLY A 217 -14.49 1.66 -31.43
C GLY A 217 -15.73 2.04 -30.60
N GLU A 218 -16.84 2.40 -31.22
CA GLU A 218 -18.11 2.71 -30.56
C GLU A 218 -19.04 1.51 -30.58
N SER A 219 -19.66 1.22 -29.44
CA SER A 219 -20.66 0.15 -29.33
C SER A 219 -22.07 0.71 -29.56
N TYR A 220 -22.92 -0.09 -30.21
CA TYR A 220 -24.31 0.27 -30.47
C TYR A 220 -25.22 -0.96 -30.53
N ILE A 221 -26.51 -0.71 -30.33
CA ILE A 221 -27.56 -1.71 -30.57
C ILE A 221 -28.50 -1.21 -31.67
N THR A 222 -29.17 -2.13 -32.33
CA THR A 222 -30.18 -1.78 -33.32
C THR A 222 -31.56 -2.06 -32.72
N THR A 223 -32.38 -1.03 -32.61
CA THR A 223 -33.75 -1.12 -32.13
C THR A 223 -34.75 -0.99 -33.29
N SER A 224 -36.06 -1.07 -32.99
CA SER A 224 -37.10 -0.78 -33.97
C SER A 224 -37.13 0.69 -34.44
N THR A 225 -36.61 1.58 -33.64
CA THR A 225 -36.57 3.04 -33.89
C THR A 225 -35.26 3.52 -34.49
N GLY A 226 -34.24 2.67 -34.59
CA GLY A 226 -32.93 3.00 -35.14
C GLY A 226 -31.77 2.42 -34.38
N VAL A 227 -30.60 2.98 -34.67
CA VAL A 227 -29.33 2.62 -33.98
C VAL A 227 -29.19 3.50 -32.74
N VAL A 228 -28.93 2.87 -31.59
CA VAL A 228 -28.73 3.54 -30.32
C VAL A 228 -27.28 3.29 -29.87
N PRO A 229 -26.47 4.32 -29.65
CA PRO A 229 -25.14 4.15 -29.07
C PRO A 229 -25.25 3.69 -27.63
N VAL A 230 -24.37 2.76 -27.24
CA VAL A 230 -24.36 2.18 -25.91
C VAL A 230 -22.94 2.04 -25.38
N THR A 231 -22.80 2.13 -24.08
CA THR A 231 -21.57 1.75 -23.38
C THR A 231 -21.78 0.37 -22.75
N VAL A 232 -20.90 -0.56 -23.04
CA VAL A 232 -20.90 -1.88 -22.38
C VAL A 232 -20.20 -1.74 -21.04
N ILE A 233 -20.96 -1.96 -19.95
CA ILE A 233 -20.44 -1.86 -18.58
C ILE A 233 -19.82 -3.18 -18.12
N ALA A 234 -20.44 -4.30 -18.50
CA ALA A 234 -19.95 -5.63 -18.15
C ALA A 234 -20.43 -6.68 -19.17
N LEU A 235 -19.63 -7.73 -19.28
CA LEU A 235 -19.98 -8.94 -20.03
C LEU A 235 -19.95 -10.13 -19.07
N ASN A 236 -20.98 -10.96 -19.14
CA ASN A 236 -21.07 -12.20 -18.39
C ASN A 236 -21.66 -13.30 -19.30
N GLY A 237 -20.76 -14.08 -19.86
CA GLY A 237 -21.14 -15.12 -20.84
C GLY A 237 -21.85 -14.53 -22.07
N ASP A 238 -23.09 -14.90 -22.28
CA ASP A 238 -23.93 -14.43 -23.40
C ASP A 238 -24.71 -13.14 -23.10
N LYS A 239 -24.50 -12.53 -21.90
CA LYS A 239 -25.17 -11.34 -21.43
C LYS A 239 -24.22 -10.15 -21.38
N ALA A 240 -24.70 -9.00 -21.81
CA ALA A 240 -24.06 -7.71 -21.69
C ALA A 240 -24.92 -6.79 -20.81
N LEU A 241 -24.28 -6.10 -19.86
CA LEU A 241 -24.87 -4.99 -19.15
C LEU A 241 -24.49 -3.70 -19.87
N ILE A 242 -25.47 -2.95 -20.32
CA ILE A 242 -25.26 -1.75 -21.11
C ILE A 242 -25.91 -0.52 -20.46
N THR A 243 -25.34 0.65 -20.77
CA THR A 243 -25.95 1.96 -20.50
C THR A 243 -25.91 2.82 -21.74
N GLY A 244 -26.75 3.82 -21.82
CA GLY A 244 -26.79 4.78 -22.94
C GLY A 244 -28.03 5.64 -22.87
N ASP A 245 -27.95 6.81 -23.50
CA ASP A 245 -29.07 7.74 -23.56
C ASP A 245 -30.21 7.18 -24.41
N GLY A 246 -31.43 7.26 -23.87
CA GLY A 246 -32.63 6.77 -24.56
C GLY A 246 -32.88 5.28 -24.42
N LEU A 247 -32.10 4.55 -23.63
CA LEU A 247 -32.37 3.16 -23.26
C LEU A 247 -33.46 3.12 -22.18
N VAL A 248 -34.43 2.25 -22.38
CA VAL A 248 -35.48 1.97 -21.37
C VAL A 248 -35.70 0.47 -21.24
N GLU A 249 -36.06 0.04 -20.03
CA GLU A 249 -36.38 -1.35 -19.76
C GLU A 249 -37.55 -1.83 -20.66
N GLY A 250 -37.42 -3.04 -21.21
CA GLY A 250 -38.40 -3.59 -22.12
C GLY A 250 -38.28 -3.16 -23.59
N MET A 251 -37.28 -2.32 -23.93
CA MET A 251 -37.00 -1.95 -25.32
C MET A 251 -36.69 -3.17 -26.19
N ARG A 252 -37.31 -3.25 -27.38
CA ARG A 252 -37.05 -4.33 -28.34
C ARG A 252 -35.83 -4.02 -29.19
N TYR A 253 -34.91 -4.95 -29.31
CA TYR A 253 -33.72 -4.87 -30.13
C TYR A 253 -33.59 -6.04 -31.11
N LYS A 254 -32.81 -5.84 -32.19
CA LYS A 254 -32.48 -6.89 -33.13
C LYS A 254 -31.26 -7.68 -32.62
N LYS A 255 -31.37 -8.99 -32.66
CA LYS A 255 -30.23 -9.89 -32.43
C LYS A 255 -29.26 -9.86 -33.59
#